data_a6a2922e84679f36fd9c0ae7a6b70ff7
#
_entry.id   a6a2922e84679f36fd9c0ae7a6b70ff7
#
_cell.length_a   1.000
_cell.length_b   1.000
_cell.length_c   1.000
_cell.angle_alpha   90.00
_cell.angle_beta   90.00
_cell.angle_gamma   90.00
#
_symmetry.space_group_name_H-M   'P 1'
#
loop_
_entity.id
_entity.type
_entity.pdbx_description
1 polymer ?
#
loop_
_entity_poly.entity_id
_entity_poly.type
_entity_poly.pdbx_seq_one_letter_code
_entity_poly.pdbx_strand_id
1 'polypeptide(L)'
;HTHVPTADTRILSNGTAYQTDIGMCGDYDSVIGMNKENSIMKFLKNKDAKQHFPALGEATISGIIVEADDSTGLSLKVERFISGGILKN
;
A
#
# COMPACT_ATOMS: atom_id res chain seq x y z
N HIS A 1 -1.03 -7.09 -4.07
CA HIS A 1 -0.11 -7.71 -4.99
C HIS A 1 1.24 -7.02 -5.01
N THR A 2 1.29 -5.76 -5.47
CA THR A 2 2.53 -5.00 -5.37
C THR A 2 2.74 -4.45 -3.97
N HIS A 3 1.68 -4.14 -3.25
CA HIS A 3 1.67 -3.60 -1.90
C HIS A 3 2.30 -2.21 -1.79
N VAL A 4 2.59 -1.55 -2.90
CA VAL A 4 3.14 -0.19 -2.91
C VAL A 4 2.20 0.74 -3.68
N PRO A 5 2.08 2.02 -3.27
CA PRO A 5 1.17 2.92 -3.97
C PRO A 5 1.67 3.25 -5.37
N THR A 6 0.80 3.12 -6.36
CA THR A 6 1.13 3.48 -7.73
C THR A 6 0.80 4.95 -7.99
N ALA A 7 1.36 5.50 -9.05
CA ALA A 7 1.27 6.92 -9.35
C ALA A 7 0.15 7.26 -10.35
N ASP A 8 -0.74 6.32 -10.61
CA ASP A 8 -1.75 6.44 -11.64
C ASP A 8 -3.13 6.89 -11.13
N THR A 9 -3.20 7.58 -10.01
CA THR A 9 -4.43 8.09 -9.38
C THR A 9 -5.18 9.01 -10.33
N ARG A 10 -6.45 8.69 -10.64
CA ARG A 10 -7.24 9.49 -11.55
C ARG A 10 -8.72 9.10 -11.50
N ILE A 11 -9.53 9.92 -12.15
CA ILE A 11 -10.93 9.59 -12.38
C ILE A 11 -11.04 9.11 -13.83
N LEU A 12 -11.58 7.92 -14.03
CA LEU A 12 -11.78 7.34 -15.35
C LEU A 12 -12.89 8.08 -16.09
N SER A 13 -12.96 7.93 -17.41
CA SER A 13 -13.85 8.72 -18.26
C SER A 13 -15.33 8.64 -17.86
N ASN A 14 -15.74 7.57 -17.22
CA ASN A 14 -17.13 7.39 -16.78
C ASN A 14 -17.36 7.68 -15.30
N GLY A 15 -16.40 8.35 -14.64
CA GLY A 15 -16.59 8.84 -13.28
C GLY A 15 -16.16 7.89 -12.15
N THR A 16 -15.41 6.85 -12.43
CA THR A 16 -14.86 5.96 -11.40
C THR A 16 -13.50 6.47 -10.95
N ALA A 17 -13.31 6.69 -9.66
CA ALA A 17 -11.98 6.95 -9.10
C ALA A 17 -11.15 5.67 -9.16
N TYR A 18 -9.90 5.79 -9.57
CA TYR A 18 -9.06 4.62 -9.82
C TYR A 18 -7.61 4.86 -9.41
N GLN A 19 -7.03 3.84 -8.81
CA GLN A 19 -5.59 3.71 -8.61
C GLN A 19 -5.27 2.23 -8.64
N THR A 20 -4.24 1.84 -9.36
CA THR A 20 -3.90 0.42 -9.55
C THR A 20 -3.61 -0.26 -8.22
N ASP A 21 -2.83 0.39 -7.35
CA ASP A 21 -2.55 -0.11 -6.02
C ASP A 21 -2.47 1.09 -5.07
N ILE A 22 -3.28 1.08 -4.03
CA ILE A 22 -3.27 2.17 -3.04
C ILE A 22 -2.21 1.97 -1.97
N GLY A 23 -1.47 0.87 -2.06
CA GLY A 23 -0.41 0.56 -1.11
C GLY A 23 -0.91 -0.19 0.11
N MET A 24 -0.01 -0.47 1.01
CA MET A 24 -0.34 -1.11 2.28
C MET A 24 -0.20 -0.12 3.43
N CYS A 25 -0.86 -0.41 4.54
CA CYS A 25 -0.60 0.25 5.81
C CYS A 25 0.34 -0.65 6.61
N GLY A 26 1.58 -0.23 6.76
CA GLY A 26 2.57 -1.06 7.42
C GLY A 26 3.99 -0.53 7.25
N ASP A 27 4.93 -1.34 7.68
CA ASP A 27 6.36 -1.03 7.58
C ASP A 27 6.86 -1.34 6.17
N TYR A 28 7.30 -0.32 5.45
CA TYR A 28 7.82 -0.50 4.09
C TYR A 28 9.28 -0.95 4.05
N ASP A 29 9.98 -0.97 5.17
CA ASP A 29 11.29 -1.61 5.28
C ASP A 29 11.08 -3.10 5.53
N SER A 30 10.56 -3.78 4.52
CA SER A 30 10.04 -5.14 4.65
C SER A 30 9.96 -5.79 3.27
N VAL A 31 9.59 -7.06 3.25
CA VAL A 31 9.22 -7.74 2.00
C VAL A 31 7.69 -7.81 1.98
N ILE A 32 7.08 -6.90 1.26
CA ILE A 32 5.61 -6.73 1.17
C ILE A 32 4.91 -6.75 2.54
N GLY A 33 5.52 -6.08 3.52
CA GLY A 33 4.99 -6.02 4.88
C GLY A 33 5.53 -7.06 5.83
N MET A 34 6.22 -8.08 5.34
CA MET A 34 6.75 -9.18 6.16
C MET A 34 8.19 -8.89 6.58
N ASN A 35 8.57 -9.42 7.74
CA ASN A 35 9.93 -9.28 8.25
C ASN A 35 10.94 -9.70 7.19
N LYS A 36 11.87 -8.78 6.83
CA LYS A 36 12.77 -8.98 5.70
C LYS A 36 13.86 -10.02 5.99
N GLU A 37 14.39 -10.06 7.20
CA GLU A 37 15.43 -11.01 7.55
C GLU A 37 14.89 -12.44 7.45
N ASN A 38 13.68 -12.66 7.96
CA ASN A 38 13.04 -13.97 7.88
C ASN A 38 12.71 -14.36 6.43
N SER A 39 12.27 -13.39 5.63
CA SER A 39 11.98 -13.64 4.21
C SER A 39 13.26 -14.07 3.45
N ILE A 40 14.37 -13.41 3.75
CA ILE A 40 15.67 -13.79 3.15
C ILE A 40 16.05 -15.22 3.58
N MET A 41 15.88 -15.55 4.86
CA MET A 41 16.16 -16.91 5.34
C MET A 41 15.30 -17.95 4.63
N LYS A 42 14.02 -17.67 4.42
CA LYS A 42 13.14 -18.58 3.70
C LYS A 42 13.59 -18.76 2.24
N PHE A 43 13.98 -17.66 1.60
CA PHE A 43 14.50 -17.72 0.24
C PHE A 43 15.75 -18.59 0.15
N LEU A 44 16.64 -18.51 1.14
CA LEU A 44 17.87 -19.28 1.20
C LEU A 44 17.63 -20.70 1.75
N LYS A 45 16.38 -21.06 2.04
CA LYS A 45 16.01 -22.36 2.59
C LYS A 45 16.72 -22.67 3.91
N ASN A 46 16.95 -21.63 4.71
CA ASN A 46 17.54 -21.77 6.03
C ASN A 46 16.52 -22.45 6.97
N LYS A 47 16.97 -23.50 7.68
CA LYS A 47 16.10 -24.26 8.58
C LYS A 47 15.57 -23.44 9.76
N ASP A 48 16.21 -22.33 10.09
CA ASP A 48 15.78 -21.48 11.19
C ASP A 48 14.70 -20.49 10.77
N ALA A 49 14.34 -20.44 9.47
CA ALA A 49 13.28 -19.56 8.99
C ALA A 49 11.94 -19.99 9.56
N LYS A 50 11.15 -18.97 9.97
CA LYS A 50 9.80 -19.16 10.51
C LYS A 50 8.76 -18.89 9.45
N GLN A 51 7.48 -19.14 9.75
CA GLN A 51 6.41 -18.65 8.91
C GLN A 51 6.52 -17.12 8.79
N HIS A 52 6.07 -16.56 7.68
CA HIS A 52 6.08 -15.12 7.49
C HIS A 52 5.33 -14.42 8.63
N PHE A 53 5.90 -13.35 9.13
CA PHE A 53 5.27 -12.51 10.14
C PHE A 53 5.50 -11.03 9.79
N PRO A 54 4.60 -10.15 10.24
CA PRO A 54 4.70 -8.73 9.88
C PRO A 54 5.97 -8.07 10.39
N ALA A 55 6.53 -7.17 9.60
CA ALA A 55 7.57 -6.27 10.08
C ALA A 55 6.95 -5.30 11.10
N LEU A 56 7.70 -4.96 12.15
CA LEU A 56 7.19 -4.19 13.28
C LEU A 56 7.85 -2.81 13.42
N GLY A 57 8.49 -2.34 12.37
CA GLY A 57 9.10 -1.02 12.37
C GLY A 57 8.07 0.09 12.19
N GLU A 58 8.56 1.29 11.87
CA GLU A 58 7.70 2.46 11.73
C GLU A 58 6.79 2.32 10.51
N ALA A 59 5.47 2.40 10.75
CA ALA A 59 4.49 2.14 9.70
C ALA A 59 4.18 3.40 8.88
N THR A 60 3.92 3.18 7.60
CA THR A 60 3.32 4.16 6.71
C THR A 60 1.84 3.86 6.56
N ILE A 61 0.98 4.88 6.59
CA ILE A 61 -0.42 4.75 6.23
C ILE A 61 -0.56 5.22 4.78
N SER A 62 -1.11 4.37 3.93
CA SER A 62 -1.29 4.66 2.51
C SER A 62 -2.71 4.35 2.08
N GLY A 63 -3.27 5.19 1.21
CA GLY A 63 -4.64 5.02 0.74
C GLY A 63 -5.05 6.12 -0.22
N ILE A 64 -6.35 6.24 -0.44
CA ILE A 64 -6.93 7.31 -1.27
C ILE A 64 -8.11 7.94 -0.55
N ILE A 65 -8.37 9.21 -0.91
CA ILE A 65 -9.55 9.95 -0.47
C ILE A 65 -10.38 10.26 -1.72
N VAL A 66 -11.65 9.88 -1.70
CA VAL A 66 -12.56 10.08 -2.83
C VAL A 66 -13.73 10.95 -2.39
N GLU A 67 -14.02 11.99 -3.15
CA GLU A 67 -15.23 12.79 -3.02
C GLU A 67 -16.17 12.39 -4.14
N ALA A 68 -17.38 11.99 -3.78
CA ALA A 68 -18.38 11.54 -4.74
C ALA A 68 -19.62 12.41 -4.69
N ASP A 69 -20.32 12.54 -5.84
CA ASP A 69 -21.58 13.24 -5.93
C ASP A 69 -22.70 12.34 -5.40
N ASP A 70 -23.44 12.83 -4.40
CA ASP A 70 -24.48 12.05 -3.75
C ASP A 70 -25.64 11.70 -4.69
N SER A 71 -25.91 12.53 -5.68
CA SER A 71 -27.03 12.33 -6.59
C SER A 71 -26.71 11.38 -7.75
N THR A 72 -25.47 11.39 -8.22
CA THR A 72 -25.06 10.57 -9.36
C THR A 72 -24.23 9.36 -8.96
N GLY A 73 -23.58 9.40 -7.79
CA GLY A 73 -22.63 8.38 -7.36
C GLY A 73 -21.28 8.45 -8.07
N LEU A 74 -21.09 9.45 -8.94
CA LEU A 74 -19.83 9.57 -9.68
C LEU A 74 -18.79 10.31 -8.84
N SER A 75 -17.53 9.98 -9.08
CA SER A 75 -16.41 10.60 -8.37
C SER A 75 -16.16 12.01 -8.88
N LEU A 76 -16.03 12.97 -7.97
CA LEU A 76 -15.71 14.37 -8.28
C LEU A 76 -14.22 14.65 -8.08
N LYS A 77 -13.57 13.95 -7.13
CA LYS A 77 -12.19 14.21 -6.79
C LYS A 77 -11.58 12.94 -6.21
N VAL A 78 -10.31 12.70 -6.51
CA VAL A 78 -9.54 11.61 -5.92
C VAL A 78 -8.14 12.11 -5.59
N GLU A 79 -7.66 11.77 -4.39
CA GLU A 79 -6.33 12.15 -3.94
C GLU A 79 -5.63 10.95 -3.34
N ARG A 80 -4.36 10.79 -3.66
CA ARG A 80 -3.51 9.81 -3.00
C ARG A 80 -3.11 10.36 -1.63
N PHE A 81 -3.07 9.46 -0.63
CA PHE A 81 -2.73 9.81 0.74
C PHE A 81 -1.60 8.91 1.23
N ILE A 82 -0.51 9.49 1.74
CA ILE A 82 0.61 8.78 2.34
C ILE A 82 1.05 9.55 3.58
N SER A 83 1.21 8.85 4.71
CA SER A 83 1.63 9.48 5.96
C SER A 83 2.48 8.53 6.79
N GLY A 84 3.54 9.07 7.37
CA GLY A 84 4.43 8.33 8.28
C GLY A 84 5.39 7.39 7.59
N GLY A 85 6.30 6.80 8.37
CA GLY A 85 7.24 5.80 7.91
C GLY A 85 8.20 6.29 6.84
N ILE A 86 8.81 5.35 6.12
CA ILE A 86 9.86 5.67 5.16
C ILE A 86 9.34 6.23 3.83
N LEU A 87 8.06 6.03 3.51
CA LEU A 87 7.48 6.59 2.29
C LEU A 87 7.02 8.03 2.45
N LYS A 88 7.00 8.55 3.66
CA LYS A 88 6.64 9.93 3.89
C LYS A 88 7.71 10.87 3.33
N ASN A 89 7.27 11.82 2.57
CA ASN A 89 8.14 12.88 2.06
C ASN A 89 8.18 14.06 3.00
#